data_f6934b2addbeb0d4a9cd31351734a806
#
_entry.id   f6934b2addbeb0d4a9cd31351734a806
#
_cell.length_a   1.000
_cell.length_b   1.000
_cell.length_c   1.000
_cell.angle_alpha   90.00
_cell.angle_beta   90.00
_cell.angle_gamma   90.00
#
_symmetry.space_group_name_H-M   'P 1'
#
loop_
_entity.id
_entity.type
_entity.pdbx_description
1 polymer ?
#
loop_
_entity_poly.entity_id
_entity_poly.type
_entity_poly.pdbx_seq_one_letter_code
_entity_poly.pdbx_strand_id
1 'polypeptide(L)'
;MEKIFNVLNSDETIEVGKRIGEKLDAGDVVLLTGDLSAGKTTITKGIGLALGVKRVINSPTFTIVKVYNGRCPLYHLDLYRLDGVNNDFDLEEYIEGDGVCVIEWPYQVSEILPDEYLKITLERTGETTRTIKVLGVGSRYQDMLEVI
;
A
#
# COMPACT_ATOMS: atom_id res chain seq x y z
N MET A 1 11.47 6.95 12.05
CA MET A 1 11.28 5.62 12.67
C MET A 1 10.93 4.60 11.59
N GLU A 2 11.55 3.44 11.67
CA GLU A 2 11.35 2.37 10.71
C GLU A 2 11.16 1.05 11.45
N LYS A 3 10.29 0.19 10.93
CA LYS A 3 10.07 -1.14 11.48
C LYS A 3 10.32 -2.19 10.39
N ILE A 4 11.01 -3.26 10.74
CA ILE A 4 11.40 -4.30 9.77
C ILE A 4 10.76 -5.62 10.17
N PHE A 5 10.12 -6.27 9.19
CA PHE A 5 9.56 -7.62 9.35
C PHE A 5 10.27 -8.55 8.38
N ASN A 6 10.72 -9.69 8.87
CA ASN A 6 11.25 -10.76 8.03
C ASN A 6 10.20 -11.86 7.95
N VAL A 7 9.71 -12.14 6.76
CA VAL A 7 8.64 -13.11 6.54
C VAL A 7 9.14 -14.29 5.72
N LEU A 8 8.59 -15.46 6.00
CA LEU A 8 9.03 -16.71 5.39
C LEU A 8 8.18 -17.11 4.18
N ASN A 9 6.97 -16.60 4.08
CA ASN A 9 6.03 -17.00 3.03
C ASN A 9 4.96 -15.91 2.82
N SER A 10 4.10 -16.14 1.82
CA SER A 10 3.05 -15.18 1.48
C SER A 10 2.00 -15.03 2.58
N ASP A 11 1.71 -16.08 3.34
CA ASP A 11 0.76 -16.00 4.44
C ASP A 11 1.25 -15.03 5.52
N GLU A 12 2.55 -15.03 5.81
CA GLU A 12 3.12 -14.09 6.76
C GLU A 12 3.10 -12.66 6.22
N THR A 13 3.30 -12.49 4.91
CA THR A 13 3.18 -11.17 4.28
C THR A 13 1.76 -10.63 4.42
N ILE A 14 0.76 -11.48 4.18
CA ILE A 14 -0.65 -11.11 4.35
C ILE A 14 -0.92 -10.70 5.80
N GLU A 15 -0.37 -11.43 6.76
CA GLU A 15 -0.55 -11.11 8.18
C GLU A 15 0.05 -9.76 8.55
N VAL A 16 1.22 -9.42 8.01
CA VAL A 16 1.80 -8.08 8.21
C VAL A 16 0.88 -7.00 7.61
N GLY A 17 0.38 -7.24 6.39
CA GLY A 17 -0.57 -6.32 5.77
C GLY A 17 -1.84 -6.13 6.59
N LYS A 18 -2.34 -7.21 7.18
CA LYS A 18 -3.53 -7.18 8.03
C LYS A 18 -3.29 -6.35 9.29
N ARG A 19 -2.15 -6.53 9.94
CA ARG A 19 -1.79 -5.75 11.13
C ARG A 19 -1.70 -4.25 10.80
N ILE A 20 -1.12 -3.91 9.66
CA ILE A 20 -1.07 -2.53 9.20
C ILE A 20 -2.48 -2.01 8.91
N GLY A 21 -3.26 -2.78 8.17
CA GLY A 21 -4.62 -2.38 7.79
C GLY A 21 -5.55 -2.13 8.97
N GLU A 22 -5.36 -2.85 10.08
CA GLU A 22 -6.15 -2.64 11.28
C GLU A 22 -5.97 -1.24 11.87
N LYS A 23 -4.86 -0.58 11.57
CA LYS A 23 -4.55 0.76 12.07
C LYS A 23 -4.83 1.86 11.05
N LEU A 24 -5.16 1.51 9.82
CA LEU A 24 -5.44 2.46 8.77
C LEU A 24 -6.90 2.93 8.84
N ASP A 25 -7.11 4.20 8.52
CA ASP A 25 -8.43 4.80 8.43
C ASP A 25 -8.56 5.64 7.16
N ALA A 26 -9.79 6.08 6.89
CA ALA A 26 -10.07 6.93 5.73
C ALA A 26 -9.14 8.15 5.72
N GLY A 27 -8.58 8.41 4.56
CA GLY A 27 -7.62 9.49 4.37
C GLY A 27 -6.15 9.07 4.50
N ASP A 28 -5.88 7.86 4.96
CA ASP A 28 -4.51 7.38 5.06
C ASP A 28 -3.94 6.98 3.70
N VAL A 29 -2.65 7.22 3.54
CA VAL A 29 -1.93 6.92 2.31
C VAL A 29 -0.77 5.97 2.61
N VAL A 30 -0.71 4.89 1.84
CA VAL A 30 0.36 3.89 1.91
C VAL A 30 1.07 3.85 0.56
N LEU A 31 2.38 4.01 0.59
CA LEU A 31 3.21 3.89 -0.61
C LEU A 31 3.89 2.53 -0.61
N LEU A 32 3.75 1.78 -1.69
CA LEU A 32 4.38 0.47 -1.86
C LEU A 32 5.50 0.55 -2.88
N THR A 33 6.68 0.13 -2.49
CA THR A 33 7.83 0.03 -3.39
C THR A 33 8.44 -1.37 -3.30
N GLY A 34 9.14 -1.77 -4.31
CA GLY A 34 9.78 -3.08 -4.40
C GLY A 34 9.68 -3.66 -5.79
N ASP A 35 10.40 -4.74 -6.04
CA ASP A 35 10.39 -5.41 -7.33
C ASP A 35 9.02 -6.01 -7.66
N LEU A 36 8.78 -6.30 -8.93
CA LEU A 36 7.49 -6.84 -9.40
C LEU A 36 7.04 -8.07 -8.63
N SER A 37 7.95 -8.94 -8.24
CA SER A 37 7.63 -10.18 -7.56
C SER A 37 7.82 -10.11 -6.04
N ALA A 38 7.94 -8.90 -5.48
CA ALA A 38 8.28 -8.75 -4.06
C ALA A 38 7.10 -8.94 -3.11
N GLY A 39 5.86 -8.97 -3.62
CA GLY A 39 4.68 -9.21 -2.79
C GLY A 39 3.82 -7.97 -2.52
N LYS A 40 3.89 -6.95 -3.38
CA LYS A 40 3.09 -5.73 -3.20
C LYS A 40 1.59 -6.02 -3.23
N THR A 41 1.14 -6.85 -4.16
CA THR A 41 -0.27 -7.26 -4.21
C THR A 41 -0.63 -8.12 -2.99
N THR A 42 0.29 -8.98 -2.57
CA THR A 42 0.08 -9.86 -1.42
C THR A 42 -0.14 -9.08 -0.13
N ILE A 43 0.69 -8.06 0.13
CA ILE A 43 0.50 -7.24 1.33
C ILE A 43 -0.77 -6.40 1.24
N THR A 44 -1.14 -5.96 0.04
CA THR A 44 -2.40 -5.24 -0.19
C THR A 44 -3.60 -6.13 0.13
N LYS A 45 -3.53 -7.43 -0.15
CA LYS A 45 -4.58 -8.36 0.25
C LYS A 45 -4.78 -8.38 1.76
N GLY A 46 -3.69 -8.36 2.51
CA GLY A 46 -3.75 -8.30 3.97
C GLY A 46 -4.40 -7.01 4.46
N ILE A 47 -4.01 -5.88 3.88
CA ILE A 47 -4.62 -4.59 4.20
C ILE A 47 -6.12 -4.62 3.90
N GLY A 48 -6.50 -5.17 2.75
CA GLY A 48 -7.91 -5.30 2.37
C GLY A 48 -8.71 -6.16 3.33
N LEU A 49 -8.14 -7.28 3.79
CA LEU A 49 -8.79 -8.13 4.78
C LEU A 49 -9.10 -7.35 6.06
N ALA A 50 -8.16 -6.56 6.55
CA ALA A 50 -8.36 -5.75 7.75
C ALA A 50 -9.42 -4.68 7.55
N LEU A 51 -9.56 -4.15 6.34
CA LEU A 51 -10.58 -3.16 6.00
C LEU A 51 -11.95 -3.79 5.71
N GLY A 52 -12.05 -5.12 5.70
CA GLY A 52 -13.30 -5.79 5.43
C GLY A 52 -13.64 -5.95 3.96
N VAL A 53 -12.65 -5.87 3.08
CA VAL A 53 -12.85 -6.09 1.65
C VAL A 53 -13.11 -7.57 1.42
N LYS A 54 -14.23 -7.89 0.77
CA LYS A 54 -14.64 -9.28 0.52
C LYS A 54 -14.27 -9.78 -0.86
N ARG A 55 -14.05 -8.87 -1.81
CA ARG A 55 -13.62 -9.23 -3.16
C ARG A 55 -12.16 -9.64 -3.15
N VAL A 56 -11.79 -10.51 -4.11
CA VAL A 56 -10.39 -10.88 -4.30
C VAL A 56 -9.62 -9.65 -4.80
N ILE A 57 -8.55 -9.31 -4.12
CA ILE A 57 -7.67 -8.22 -4.53
C ILE A 57 -6.64 -8.79 -5.49
N ASN A 58 -6.62 -8.25 -6.69
CA ASN A 58 -5.67 -8.62 -7.74
C ASN A 58 -4.82 -7.41 -8.11
N SER A 59 -3.67 -7.66 -8.72
CA SER A 59 -2.87 -6.59 -9.27
C SER A 59 -3.68 -5.84 -10.34
N PRO A 60 -3.72 -4.50 -10.32
CA PRO A 60 -4.40 -3.72 -11.34
C PRO A 60 -3.59 -3.66 -12.65
N THR A 61 -3.36 -4.82 -13.26
CA THR A 61 -2.43 -4.97 -14.38
C THR A 61 -2.83 -4.16 -15.60
N PHE A 62 -4.13 -4.02 -15.83
CA PHE A 62 -4.66 -3.32 -17.01
C PHE A 62 -5.38 -2.02 -16.67
N THR A 63 -5.52 -1.73 -15.40
CA THR A 63 -6.15 -0.50 -14.91
C THR A 63 -5.21 0.16 -13.92
N ILE A 64 -5.18 1.49 -13.91
CA ILE A 64 -4.32 2.22 -12.99
C ILE A 64 -4.94 2.25 -11.59
N VAL A 65 -6.26 2.28 -11.51
CA VAL A 65 -6.99 2.38 -10.24
C VAL A 65 -7.99 1.26 -10.11
N LYS A 66 -8.00 0.59 -8.96
CA LYS A 66 -9.08 -0.31 -8.54
C LYS A 66 -9.65 0.16 -7.23
N VAL A 67 -10.97 0.11 -7.12
CA VAL A 67 -11.69 0.51 -5.91
C VAL A 67 -12.35 -0.72 -5.30
N TYR A 68 -12.08 -0.94 -4.03
CA TYR A 68 -12.69 -2.02 -3.25
C TYR A 68 -13.48 -1.43 -2.10
N ASN A 69 -14.60 -2.05 -1.76
CA ASN A 69 -15.45 -1.59 -0.67
C ASN A 69 -15.21 -2.40 0.59
N GLY A 70 -14.91 -1.72 1.68
CA GLY A 70 -14.78 -2.28 3.00
C GLY A 70 -15.45 -1.35 4.01
N ARG A 71 -14.94 -1.30 5.25
CA ARG A 71 -15.45 -0.32 6.23
C ARG A 71 -15.20 1.12 5.77
N CYS A 72 -14.22 1.29 4.90
CA CYS A 72 -14.06 2.49 4.09
C CYS A 72 -13.52 2.03 2.72
N PRO A 73 -13.59 2.86 1.67
CA PRO A 73 -13.04 2.46 0.37
C PRO A 73 -11.55 2.18 0.45
N LEU A 74 -11.10 1.19 -0.31
CA LEU A 74 -9.68 0.93 -0.54
C LEU A 74 -9.40 1.27 -1.99
N TYR A 75 -8.57 2.27 -2.21
CA TYR A 75 -8.13 2.68 -3.54
C TYR A 75 -6.76 2.07 -3.80
N HIS A 76 -6.67 1.15 -4.74
CA HIS A 76 -5.41 0.49 -5.09
C HIS A 76 -4.94 1.04 -6.43
N LEU A 77 -3.87 1.82 -6.39
CA LEU A 77 -3.31 2.48 -7.55
C LEU A 77 -2.01 1.79 -7.93
N ASP A 78 -1.86 1.44 -9.22
CA ASP A 78 -0.61 0.92 -9.77
C ASP A 78 -0.16 1.87 -10.87
N LEU A 79 0.94 2.56 -10.61
CA LEU A 79 1.43 3.61 -11.48
C LEU A 79 2.62 3.16 -12.34
N TYR A 80 2.93 1.87 -12.32
CA TYR A 80 4.07 1.32 -13.06
C TYR A 80 4.02 1.67 -14.55
N ARG A 81 2.84 1.69 -15.14
CA ARG A 81 2.64 1.96 -16.57
C ARG A 81 2.28 3.40 -16.89
N LEU A 82 2.27 4.26 -15.89
CA LEU A 82 2.00 5.67 -16.09
C LEU A 82 3.28 6.35 -16.56
N ASP A 83 3.24 6.95 -17.75
CA ASP A 83 4.40 7.59 -18.37
C ASP A 83 4.70 8.98 -17.81
N GLY A 84 4.56 9.18 -16.54
CA GLY A 84 5.02 10.38 -15.83
C GLY A 84 4.45 11.73 -16.26
N VAL A 85 3.74 11.79 -17.36
CA VAL A 85 3.29 13.03 -17.96
C VAL A 85 1.77 13.12 -17.97
N ASN A 86 1.12 12.05 -17.67
CA ASN A 86 -0.30 11.96 -17.92
C ASN A 86 -1.13 12.29 -16.69
N ASN A 87 -1.76 13.46 -16.71
CA ASN A 87 -2.65 13.93 -15.65
C ASN A 87 -4.11 13.66 -16.00
N ASP A 88 -4.38 12.77 -16.94
CA ASP A 88 -5.76 12.46 -17.35
C ASP A 88 -6.51 11.67 -16.28
N PHE A 89 -5.79 11.18 -15.26
CA PHE A 89 -6.39 10.47 -14.14
C PHE A 89 -6.39 11.40 -12.95
N ASP A 90 -7.54 11.66 -12.37
CA ASP A 90 -7.67 12.48 -11.17
C ASP A 90 -7.17 11.71 -9.94
N LEU A 91 -5.89 11.40 -9.92
CA LEU A 91 -5.30 10.61 -8.83
C LEU A 91 -5.41 11.33 -7.50
N GLU A 92 -5.39 12.65 -7.51
CA GLU A 92 -5.54 13.45 -6.29
C GLU A 92 -6.87 13.17 -5.60
N GLU A 93 -7.93 12.88 -6.34
CA GLU A 93 -9.24 12.55 -5.74
C GLU A 93 -9.14 11.29 -4.88
N TYR A 94 -8.35 10.32 -5.29
CA TYR A 94 -8.16 9.10 -4.51
C TYR A 94 -7.21 9.32 -3.34
N ILE A 95 -6.15 10.07 -3.54
CA ILE A 95 -5.14 10.35 -2.52
C ILE A 95 -5.73 11.19 -1.39
N GLU A 96 -6.54 12.20 -1.74
CA GLU A 96 -7.19 13.09 -0.79
C GLU A 96 -8.60 12.63 -0.41
N GLY A 97 -9.00 11.45 -0.87
CA GLY A 97 -10.35 10.96 -0.73
C GLY A 97 -10.71 10.41 0.65
N ASP A 98 -11.85 9.76 0.68
CA ASP A 98 -12.49 9.25 1.90
C ASP A 98 -12.13 7.79 2.20
N GLY A 99 -11.11 7.26 1.57
CA GLY A 99 -10.68 5.89 1.75
C GLY A 99 -9.20 5.78 2.07
N VAL A 100 -8.75 4.54 2.21
CA VAL A 100 -7.33 4.23 2.31
C VAL A 100 -6.76 4.11 0.90
N CYS A 101 -5.71 4.84 0.62
CA CYS A 101 -5.08 4.84 -0.70
C CYS A 101 -3.76 4.08 -0.64
N VAL A 102 -3.66 2.99 -1.38
CA VAL A 102 -2.43 2.19 -1.51
C VAL A 102 -1.88 2.41 -2.91
N ILE A 103 -0.69 2.99 -2.99
CA ILE A 103 -0.07 3.39 -4.25
C ILE A 103 1.18 2.57 -4.50
N GLU A 104 1.18 1.78 -5.58
CA GLU A 104 2.37 1.07 -6.05
C GLU A 104 3.10 1.95 -7.07
N TRP A 105 4.43 1.97 -7.00
CA TRP A 105 5.27 2.75 -7.90
C TRP A 105 4.97 4.25 -7.83
N PRO A 106 5.11 4.88 -6.65
CA PRO A 106 4.67 6.27 -6.44
C PRO A 106 5.51 7.33 -7.13
N TYR A 107 6.59 6.95 -7.80
CA TYR A 107 7.56 7.89 -8.35
C TYR A 107 7.00 8.78 -9.46
N GLN A 108 5.97 8.33 -10.17
CA GLN A 108 5.35 9.10 -11.25
C GLN A 108 4.44 10.22 -10.74
N VAL A 109 4.10 10.21 -9.46
CA VAL A 109 3.15 11.16 -8.88
C VAL A 109 3.71 11.85 -7.65
N SER A 110 5.03 11.95 -7.53
CA SER A 110 5.67 12.52 -6.35
C SER A 110 5.19 13.93 -6.03
N GLU A 111 4.77 14.68 -7.04
CA GLU A 111 4.30 16.07 -6.86
C GLU A 111 2.94 16.16 -6.17
N ILE A 112 2.12 15.11 -6.26
CA ILE A 112 0.78 15.11 -5.68
C ILE A 112 0.68 14.28 -4.40
N LEU A 113 1.78 13.65 -3.99
CA LEU A 113 1.80 12.87 -2.76
C LEU A 113 1.65 13.79 -1.55
N PRO A 114 0.92 13.34 -0.50
CA PRO A 114 0.82 14.12 0.73
C PRO A 114 2.16 14.19 1.46
N ASP A 115 2.27 15.12 2.40
CA ASP A 115 3.48 15.27 3.21
C ASP A 115 3.66 14.14 4.22
N GLU A 116 2.58 13.46 4.59
CA GLU A 116 2.59 12.38 5.56
C GLU A 116 2.02 11.11 4.93
N TYR A 117 2.69 9.99 5.16
CA TYR A 117 2.29 8.69 4.61
C TYR A 117 3.03 7.56 5.30
N LEU A 118 2.57 6.34 5.05
CA LEU A 118 3.27 5.13 5.43
C LEU A 118 3.95 4.56 4.18
N LYS A 119 5.25 4.37 4.24
CA LYS A 119 6.00 3.80 3.11
C LYS A 119 6.41 2.37 3.44
N ILE A 120 6.03 1.45 2.58
CA ILE A 120 6.35 0.03 2.73
C ILE A 120 7.25 -0.37 1.57
N THR A 121 8.43 -0.87 1.90
CA THR A 121 9.38 -1.39 0.92
C THR A 121 9.50 -2.89 1.10
N LEU A 122 9.24 -3.64 0.03
CA LEU A 122 9.35 -5.10 0.04
C LEU A 122 10.57 -5.52 -0.75
N GLU A 123 11.38 -6.38 -0.16
CA GLU A 123 12.58 -6.90 -0.76
C GLU A 123 12.52 -8.42 -0.77
N ARG A 124 12.74 -9.00 -1.94
CA ARG A 124 12.80 -10.44 -2.08
C ARG A 124 14.17 -10.94 -1.60
N THR A 125 14.16 -11.80 -0.59
CA THR A 125 15.38 -12.34 0.00
C THR A 125 15.60 -13.82 -0.31
N GLY A 126 14.61 -14.48 -0.89
CA GLY A 126 14.67 -15.88 -1.28
C GLY A 126 13.46 -16.23 -2.12
N GLU A 127 13.23 -17.51 -2.36
CA GLU A 127 12.10 -17.96 -3.16
C GLU A 127 10.76 -17.56 -2.54
N THR A 128 10.64 -17.76 -1.23
CA THR A 128 9.41 -17.45 -0.48
C THR A 128 9.61 -16.38 0.59
N THR A 129 10.86 -16.04 0.89
CA THR A 129 11.18 -15.12 1.98
C THR A 129 11.23 -13.68 1.50
N ARG A 130 10.81 -12.76 2.38
CA ARG A 130 10.80 -11.32 2.09
C ARG A 130 11.23 -10.53 3.31
N THR A 131 11.80 -9.36 3.07
CA THR A 131 12.00 -8.35 4.10
C THR A 131 11.05 -7.20 3.82
N ILE A 132 10.28 -6.80 4.82
CA ILE A 132 9.30 -5.72 4.72
C ILE A 132 9.75 -4.60 5.63
N LYS A 133 10.05 -3.45 5.04
CA LYS A 133 10.46 -2.26 5.77
C LYS A 133 9.32 -1.26 5.77
N VAL A 134 8.91 -0.84 6.95
CA VAL A 134 7.79 0.09 7.12
C VAL A 134 8.32 1.37 7.72
N LEU A 135 8.20 2.47 6.99
CA LEU A 135 8.64 3.79 7.39
C LEU A 135 7.43 4.70 7.57
N GLY A 136 7.30 5.30 8.75
CA GLY A 136 6.26 6.31 8.99
C GLY A 136 6.80 7.70 8.75
N VAL A 137 6.16 8.45 7.88
CA VAL A 137 6.48 9.86 7.60
C VAL A 137 5.33 10.71 8.13
N GLY A 138 5.61 11.49 9.17
CA GLY A 138 4.61 12.25 9.89
C GLY A 138 4.22 11.58 11.21
N SER A 139 3.77 12.37 12.18
CA SER A 139 3.55 11.89 13.55
C SER A 139 2.50 10.78 13.63
N ARG A 140 1.42 10.88 12.85
CA ARG A 140 0.38 9.85 12.83
C ARG A 140 0.95 8.48 12.44
N TYR A 141 1.77 8.46 11.39
CA TYR A 141 2.32 7.19 10.88
C TYR A 141 3.48 6.68 11.74
N GLN A 142 4.20 7.57 12.41
CA GLN A 142 5.21 7.16 13.38
C GLN A 142 4.56 6.52 14.59
N ASP A 143 3.46 7.09 15.09
CA ASP A 143 2.69 6.50 16.18
C ASP A 143 2.14 5.13 15.79
N MET A 144 1.71 4.99 14.54
CA MET A 144 1.21 3.72 14.01
C MET A 144 2.27 2.62 14.09
N LEU A 145 3.53 2.94 13.82
CA LEU A 145 4.62 1.96 13.88
C LEU A 145 4.81 1.38 15.27
N GLU A 146 4.46 2.10 16.31
CA GLU A 146 4.62 1.61 17.68
C GLU A 146 3.60 0.53 18.03
N VAL A 147 2.51 0.42 17.28
CA VAL A 147 1.40 -0.48 17.58
C VAL A 147 1.14 -1.57 16.55
N ILE A 148 1.96 -1.63 15.51
CA ILE A 148 1.84 -2.71 14.53
C ILE A 148 2.84 -3.84 14.75
#